data_be0fa3ed081707ceef6b78be5e0ff7f6
#
_entry.id   be0fa3ed081707ceef6b78be5e0ff7f6
#
_cell.length_a   1.000
_cell.length_b   1.000
_cell.length_c   1.000
_cell.angle_alpha   90.00
_cell.angle_beta   90.00
_cell.angle_gamma   90.00
#
_symmetry.space_group_name_H-M   'P 1'
#
loop_
_entity.id
_entity.type
_entity.pdbx_description
1 polymer ?
#
loop_
_entity_poly.entity_id
_entity_poly.type
_entity_poly.pdbx_seq_one_letter_code
_entity_poly.pdbx_strand_id
1 'polypeptide(L)'
;LSFMLTRIMHEAGLPNGVVNLIHGKGSGAGQFLVDSVDEGLVNKISFTGSTPVGKMIGEICGRNLASCSLELGGKNPLVVMPSANIENAVEGAYWAAFGTAGQRCTSLGNLILHKDIYEDFMQKFMEKVKETKIGDSLRNDDVLYGSMISEKYASDFLRDLGLCETDGATKLWGEGRICLLYTSDAADD
;
A
#
# COMPACT_ATOMS: atom_id res chain seq x y z
N LEU A 1 -3.75 12.27 -13.56
CA LEU A 1 -2.33 12.53 -13.28
C LEU A 1 -1.44 12.02 -14.42
N SER A 2 -1.48 10.72 -14.79
CA SER A 2 -0.64 10.11 -15.84
C SER A 2 -0.76 10.84 -17.18
N PHE A 3 -1.97 11.19 -17.60
CA PHE A 3 -2.20 11.96 -18.81
C PHE A 3 -1.48 13.32 -18.79
N MET A 4 -1.57 14.06 -17.67
CA MET A 4 -0.88 15.35 -17.52
C MET A 4 0.63 15.20 -17.58
N LEU A 5 1.17 14.15 -16.93
CA LEU A 5 2.61 13.89 -16.96
C LEU A 5 3.10 13.59 -18.39
N THR A 6 2.39 12.72 -19.11
CA THR A 6 2.73 12.39 -20.49
C THR A 6 2.66 13.65 -21.40
N ARG A 7 1.66 14.48 -21.20
CA ARG A 7 1.53 15.75 -21.92
C ARG A 7 2.71 16.70 -21.64
N ILE A 8 3.11 16.86 -20.37
CA ILE A 8 4.27 17.65 -19.97
C ILE A 8 5.56 17.13 -20.64
N MET A 9 5.73 15.80 -20.69
CA MET A 9 6.89 15.19 -21.38
C MET A 9 6.92 15.57 -22.87
N HIS A 10 5.80 15.51 -23.57
CA HIS A 10 5.72 15.92 -24.97
C HIS A 10 5.95 17.41 -25.17
N GLU A 11 5.37 18.26 -24.32
CA GLU A 11 5.59 19.72 -24.35
C GLU A 11 7.07 20.08 -24.05
N ALA A 12 7.77 19.27 -23.26
CA ALA A 12 9.19 19.41 -23.00
C ALA A 12 10.09 18.89 -24.14
N GLY A 13 9.52 18.44 -25.25
CA GLY A 13 10.26 18.02 -26.44
C GLY A 13 10.54 16.54 -26.55
N LEU A 14 9.88 15.66 -25.75
CA LEU A 14 10.01 14.22 -25.94
C LEU A 14 9.42 13.82 -27.29
N PRO A 15 10.20 13.09 -28.14
CA PRO A 15 9.70 12.66 -29.45
C PRO A 15 8.45 11.77 -29.36
N ASN A 16 7.57 11.89 -30.35
CA ASN A 16 6.38 11.03 -30.45
C ASN A 16 6.79 9.56 -30.51
N GLY A 17 6.03 8.71 -29.82
CA GLY A 17 6.26 7.27 -29.77
C GLY A 17 7.24 6.79 -28.69
N VAL A 18 7.99 7.71 -28.02
CA VAL A 18 8.90 7.34 -26.92
C VAL A 18 8.12 6.99 -25.66
N VAL A 19 7.09 7.75 -25.32
CA VAL A 19 6.15 7.45 -24.24
C VAL A 19 4.73 7.41 -24.78
N ASN A 20 4.05 6.28 -24.57
CA ASN A 20 2.67 6.08 -24.98
C ASN A 20 1.82 5.72 -23.77
N LEU A 21 0.77 6.48 -23.51
CA LEU A 21 -0.13 6.25 -22.40
C LEU A 21 -1.35 5.45 -22.86
N ILE A 22 -1.60 4.34 -22.20
CA ILE A 22 -2.78 3.49 -22.43
C ILE A 22 -3.56 3.42 -21.12
N HIS A 23 -4.84 3.75 -21.17
CA HIS A 23 -5.75 3.59 -20.04
C HIS A 23 -6.58 2.32 -20.21
N GLY A 24 -6.76 1.59 -19.09
CA GLY A 24 -7.62 0.40 -19.10
C GLY A 24 -7.54 -0.36 -17.78
N LYS A 25 -8.40 -1.35 -17.65
CA LYS A 25 -8.36 -2.29 -16.52
C LYS A 25 -7.17 -3.23 -16.64
N GLY A 26 -6.64 -3.71 -15.50
CA GLY A 26 -5.59 -4.72 -15.48
C GLY A 26 -5.97 -6.01 -16.24
N SER A 27 -7.23 -6.45 -16.13
CA SER A 27 -7.79 -7.62 -16.85
C SER A 27 -8.07 -7.37 -18.34
N GLY A 28 -7.84 -6.16 -18.85
CA GLY A 28 -7.99 -5.81 -20.25
C GLY A 28 -6.66 -5.32 -20.81
N ALA A 29 -6.46 -3.99 -20.86
CA ALA A 29 -5.25 -3.40 -21.43
C ALA A 29 -3.95 -3.91 -20.74
N GLY A 30 -3.98 -4.13 -19.43
CA GLY A 30 -2.85 -4.71 -18.71
C GLY A 30 -2.53 -6.12 -19.16
N GLN A 31 -3.55 -6.98 -19.29
CA GLN A 31 -3.38 -8.36 -19.75
C GLN A 31 -2.85 -8.42 -21.18
N PHE A 32 -3.40 -7.62 -22.10
CA PHE A 32 -2.89 -7.54 -23.47
C PHE A 32 -1.41 -7.15 -23.55
N LEU A 33 -0.99 -6.21 -22.69
CA LEU A 33 0.42 -5.80 -22.61
C LEU A 33 1.31 -6.97 -22.15
N VAL A 34 0.84 -7.75 -21.17
CA VAL A 34 1.57 -8.93 -20.67
C VAL A 34 1.61 -10.03 -21.71
N ASP A 35 0.49 -10.31 -22.39
CA ASP A 35 0.41 -11.33 -23.46
C ASP A 35 1.33 -10.98 -24.64
N SER A 36 1.53 -9.69 -24.92
CA SER A 36 2.46 -9.22 -25.95
C SER A 36 3.93 -9.60 -25.72
N VAL A 37 4.29 -10.06 -24.51
CA VAL A 37 5.61 -10.67 -24.24
C VAL A 37 5.75 -12.00 -24.95
N ASP A 38 4.70 -12.83 -24.96
CA ASP A 38 4.69 -14.12 -25.68
C ASP A 38 4.84 -13.93 -27.21
N GLU A 39 4.39 -12.78 -27.72
CA GLU A 39 4.51 -12.40 -29.13
C GLU A 39 5.86 -11.73 -29.47
N GLY A 40 6.74 -11.52 -28.46
CA GLY A 40 8.02 -10.85 -28.64
C GLY A 40 7.94 -9.35 -28.88
N LEU A 41 6.77 -8.73 -28.67
CA LEU A 41 6.55 -7.30 -28.87
C LEU A 41 6.98 -6.46 -27.65
N VAL A 42 7.06 -7.06 -26.46
CA VAL A 42 7.48 -6.43 -25.21
C VAL A 42 8.71 -7.13 -24.67
N ASN A 43 9.80 -6.38 -24.54
CA ASN A 43 11.10 -6.89 -24.09
C ASN A 43 11.32 -6.75 -22.56
N LYS A 44 10.57 -5.83 -21.91
CA LYS A 44 10.67 -5.59 -20.47
C LYS A 44 9.36 -5.10 -19.91
N ILE A 45 8.98 -5.65 -18.74
CA ILE A 45 7.86 -5.15 -17.93
C ILE A 45 8.41 -4.60 -16.60
N SER A 46 7.99 -3.39 -16.25
CA SER A 46 8.11 -2.85 -14.89
C SER A 46 6.72 -2.76 -14.29
N PHE A 47 6.51 -3.45 -13.17
CA PHE A 47 5.19 -3.59 -12.56
C PHE A 47 5.24 -3.26 -11.07
N THR A 48 4.27 -2.47 -10.62
CA THR A 48 4.00 -2.24 -9.20
C THR A 48 2.57 -2.69 -8.91
N GLY A 49 2.38 -3.60 -7.96
CA GLY A 49 1.05 -4.08 -7.61
C GLY A 49 1.05 -5.32 -6.71
N SER A 50 0.03 -6.16 -6.85
CA SER A 50 -0.14 -7.34 -6.00
C SER A 50 0.82 -8.48 -6.34
N THR A 51 1.24 -9.24 -5.32
CA THR A 51 2.10 -10.41 -5.47
C THR A 51 1.54 -11.47 -6.45
N PRO A 52 0.24 -11.80 -6.46
CA PRO A 52 -0.29 -12.76 -7.43
C PRO A 52 -0.11 -12.30 -8.88
N VAL A 53 -0.36 -11.04 -9.18
CA VAL A 53 -0.14 -10.48 -10.53
C VAL A 53 1.35 -10.43 -10.87
N GLY A 54 2.21 -10.05 -9.92
CA GLY A 54 3.65 -10.07 -10.11
C GLY A 54 4.21 -11.46 -10.43
N LYS A 55 3.69 -12.51 -9.78
CA LYS A 55 4.05 -13.90 -10.08
C LYS A 55 3.69 -14.30 -11.51
N MET A 56 2.49 -13.94 -11.95
CA MET A 56 2.04 -14.18 -13.32
C MET A 56 2.94 -13.48 -14.35
N ILE A 57 3.27 -12.21 -14.12
CA ILE A 57 4.19 -11.45 -14.99
C ILE A 57 5.57 -12.09 -15.00
N GLY A 58 6.10 -12.45 -13.82
CA GLY A 58 7.40 -13.12 -13.70
C GLY A 58 7.46 -14.44 -14.44
N GLU A 59 6.39 -15.24 -14.42
CA GLU A 59 6.29 -16.49 -15.16
C GLU A 59 6.34 -16.25 -16.68
N ILE A 60 5.54 -15.31 -17.19
CA ILE A 60 5.51 -14.99 -18.63
C ILE A 60 6.87 -14.43 -19.07
N CYS A 61 7.43 -13.48 -18.35
CA CYS A 61 8.75 -12.93 -18.66
C CYS A 61 9.85 -14.01 -18.62
N GLY A 62 9.84 -14.88 -17.61
CA GLY A 62 10.84 -15.92 -17.44
C GLY A 62 10.84 -16.93 -18.58
N ARG A 63 9.69 -17.42 -19.03
CA ARG A 63 9.62 -18.38 -20.14
C ARG A 63 10.01 -17.78 -21.50
N ASN A 64 9.90 -16.46 -21.66
CA ASN A 64 10.27 -15.75 -22.88
C ASN A 64 11.65 -15.06 -22.80
N LEU A 65 12.39 -15.23 -21.71
CA LEU A 65 13.64 -14.54 -21.42
C LEU A 65 13.52 -13.01 -21.49
N ALA A 66 12.32 -12.46 -21.26
CA ALA A 66 12.07 -11.04 -21.15
C ALA A 66 12.46 -10.52 -19.75
N SER A 67 12.92 -9.29 -19.67
CA SER A 67 13.23 -8.66 -18.37
C SER A 67 11.96 -8.27 -17.62
N CYS A 68 11.95 -8.44 -16.29
CA CYS A 68 10.93 -7.82 -15.44
C CYS A 68 11.53 -7.17 -14.20
N SER A 69 10.90 -6.07 -13.77
CA SER A 69 11.11 -5.44 -12.47
C SER A 69 9.79 -5.45 -11.73
N LEU A 70 9.73 -6.10 -10.58
CA LEU A 70 8.49 -6.35 -9.84
C LEU A 70 8.57 -5.70 -8.47
N GLU A 71 7.75 -4.68 -8.24
CA GLU A 71 7.56 -4.01 -6.96
C GLU A 71 6.22 -4.46 -6.36
N LEU A 72 6.28 -5.22 -5.29
CA LEU A 72 5.15 -5.97 -4.76
C LEU A 72 4.88 -5.61 -3.29
N GLY A 73 3.76 -6.08 -2.77
CA GLY A 73 3.42 -5.94 -1.36
C GLY A 73 4.32 -6.77 -0.45
N GLY A 74 4.35 -6.42 0.83
CA GLY A 74 5.13 -7.12 1.84
C GLY A 74 4.55 -6.98 3.24
N LYS A 75 5.18 -7.68 4.20
CA LYS A 75 4.96 -7.57 5.65
C LYS A 75 6.30 -7.19 6.30
N ASN A 76 6.68 -5.93 6.12
CA ASN A 76 8.01 -5.44 6.50
C ASN A 76 8.19 -5.48 8.02
N PRO A 77 9.27 -6.09 8.53
CA PRO A 77 9.59 -6.05 9.95
C PRO A 77 10.32 -4.76 10.32
N LEU A 78 10.02 -4.24 11.52
CA LEU A 78 10.82 -3.25 12.21
C LEU A 78 11.26 -3.83 13.53
N VAL A 79 12.57 -3.90 13.75
CA VAL A 79 13.17 -4.47 14.98
C VAL A 79 13.72 -3.35 15.81
N VAL A 80 13.32 -3.28 17.09
CA VAL A 80 13.81 -2.26 18.04
C VAL A 80 14.59 -2.95 19.15
N MET A 81 15.87 -2.58 19.27
CA MET A 81 16.81 -3.11 20.26
C MET A 81 16.98 -2.14 21.43
N PRO A 82 17.47 -2.59 22.62
CA PRO A 82 17.64 -1.75 23.80
C PRO A 82 18.56 -0.53 23.60
N SER A 83 19.45 -0.58 22.62
CA SER A 83 20.34 0.53 22.27
C SER A 83 19.69 1.62 21.40
N ALA A 84 18.44 1.43 21.01
CA ALA A 84 17.72 2.41 20.18
C ALA A 84 17.33 3.65 21.03
N ASN A 85 17.25 4.81 20.36
CA ASN A 85 16.52 5.94 20.94
C ASN A 85 15.02 5.63 20.85
N ILE A 86 14.36 5.45 22.00
CA ILE A 86 12.98 4.98 22.08
C ILE A 86 12.01 5.98 21.44
N GLU A 87 12.19 7.27 21.66
CA GLU A 87 11.33 8.33 21.13
C GLU A 87 11.34 8.31 19.59
N ASN A 88 12.53 8.27 18.99
CA ASN A 88 12.68 8.18 17.54
C ASN A 88 12.13 6.86 16.98
N ALA A 89 12.31 5.75 17.70
CA ALA A 89 11.81 4.45 17.30
C ALA A 89 10.27 4.39 17.33
N VAL A 90 9.64 4.97 18.35
CA VAL A 90 8.18 5.11 18.46
C VAL A 90 7.63 5.97 17.32
N GLU A 91 8.25 7.12 17.05
CA GLU A 91 7.83 8.00 15.95
C GLU A 91 7.94 7.30 14.59
N GLY A 92 9.07 6.65 14.34
CA GLY A 92 9.31 5.92 13.11
C GLY A 92 8.34 4.74 12.93
N ALA A 93 8.10 3.95 13.98
CA ALA A 93 7.15 2.84 13.96
C ALA A 93 5.72 3.32 13.72
N TYR A 94 5.31 4.40 14.40
CA TYR A 94 4.00 5.00 14.24
C TYR A 94 3.75 5.46 12.79
N TRP A 95 4.68 6.24 12.23
CA TRP A 95 4.57 6.70 10.85
C TRP A 95 4.61 5.54 9.84
N ALA A 96 5.49 4.57 10.06
CA ALA A 96 5.60 3.39 9.19
C ALA A 96 4.33 2.52 9.21
N ALA A 97 3.66 2.41 10.37
CA ALA A 97 2.44 1.61 10.52
C ALA A 97 1.20 2.34 9.97
N PHE A 98 1.01 3.61 10.33
CA PHE A 98 -0.26 4.31 10.14
C PHE A 98 -0.21 5.41 9.07
N GLY A 99 0.97 5.89 8.69
CA GLY A 99 1.10 6.83 7.58
C GLY A 99 0.48 6.28 6.31
N THR A 100 -0.36 7.09 5.62
CA THR A 100 -1.16 6.66 4.46
C THR A 100 -2.06 5.43 4.72
N ALA A 101 -2.59 5.31 5.94
CA ALA A 101 -3.40 4.16 6.40
C ALA A 101 -2.69 2.80 6.24
N GLY A 102 -1.35 2.76 6.32
CA GLY A 102 -0.57 1.53 6.10
C GLY A 102 -0.59 1.00 4.67
N GLN A 103 -1.07 1.77 3.69
CA GLN A 103 -1.27 1.33 2.30
C GLN A 103 -0.04 1.60 1.42
N ARG A 104 1.17 1.26 1.91
CA ARG A 104 2.42 1.33 1.15
C ARG A 104 3.11 -0.03 1.14
N CYS A 105 3.86 -0.32 0.07
CA CYS A 105 4.71 -1.52 0.00
C CYS A 105 5.76 -1.55 1.13
N THR A 106 6.16 -0.39 1.66
CA THR A 106 7.13 -0.22 2.75
C THR A 106 6.48 -0.03 4.13
N SER A 107 5.15 -0.12 4.25
CA SER A 107 4.48 0.01 5.55
C SER A 107 4.92 -1.09 6.52
N LEU A 108 4.96 -0.74 7.79
CA LEU A 108 5.26 -1.67 8.87
C LEU A 108 4.19 -2.76 8.95
N GLY A 109 4.61 -4.01 8.79
CA GLY A 109 3.74 -5.17 8.92
C GLY A 109 3.95 -5.92 10.24
N ASN A 110 5.18 -5.92 10.76
CA ASN A 110 5.53 -6.60 12.00
C ASN A 110 6.47 -5.72 12.85
N LEU A 111 6.03 -5.35 14.04
CA LEU A 111 6.86 -4.67 15.03
C LEU A 111 7.45 -5.69 16.01
N ILE A 112 8.76 -5.80 16.04
CA ILE A 112 9.50 -6.75 16.87
C ILE A 112 10.30 -5.98 17.92
N LEU A 113 9.91 -6.09 19.17
CA LEU A 113 10.51 -5.37 20.27
C LEU A 113 11.35 -6.29 21.15
N HIS A 114 12.55 -5.87 21.53
CA HIS A 114 13.29 -6.56 22.55
C HIS A 114 12.54 -6.47 23.89
N LYS A 115 12.53 -7.56 24.65
CA LYS A 115 11.73 -7.67 25.89
C LYS A 115 12.02 -6.57 26.92
N ASP A 116 13.27 -6.12 27.01
CA ASP A 116 13.70 -5.17 28.03
C ASP A 116 13.16 -3.74 27.77
N ILE A 117 12.71 -3.45 26.56
CA ILE A 117 12.15 -2.14 26.20
C ILE A 117 10.65 -2.21 25.87
N TYR A 118 10.06 -3.39 25.93
CA TYR A 118 8.69 -3.63 25.46
C TYR A 118 7.68 -2.70 26.16
N GLU A 119 7.71 -2.64 27.50
CA GLU A 119 6.73 -1.87 28.28
C GLU A 119 6.85 -0.36 28.02
N ASP A 120 8.07 0.21 28.07
CA ASP A 120 8.29 1.64 27.82
C ASP A 120 7.93 2.01 26.38
N PHE A 121 8.33 1.20 25.41
CA PHE A 121 7.99 1.41 24.00
C PHE A 121 6.47 1.36 23.79
N MET A 122 5.82 0.30 24.27
CA MET A 122 4.39 0.09 24.05
C MET A 122 3.54 1.16 24.73
N GLN A 123 3.92 1.61 25.91
CA GLN A 123 3.24 2.73 26.56
C GLN A 123 3.22 3.96 25.64
N LYS A 124 4.40 4.44 25.22
CA LYS A 124 4.55 5.63 24.37
C LYS A 124 3.88 5.46 23.00
N PHE A 125 4.02 4.27 22.40
CA PHE A 125 3.43 3.97 21.12
C PHE A 125 1.90 4.01 21.19
N MET A 126 1.31 3.41 22.22
CA MET A 126 -0.14 3.37 22.41
C MET A 126 -0.74 4.73 22.78
N GLU A 127 -0.02 5.58 23.52
CA GLU A 127 -0.42 6.97 23.74
C GLU A 127 -0.57 7.69 22.40
N LYS A 128 0.43 7.58 21.52
CA LYS A 128 0.41 8.19 20.17
C LYS A 128 -0.69 7.62 19.29
N VAL A 129 -0.93 6.33 19.34
CA VAL A 129 -2.03 5.66 18.59
C VAL A 129 -3.39 6.19 19.04
N LYS A 130 -3.62 6.37 20.34
CA LYS A 130 -4.88 6.86 20.89
C LYS A 130 -5.18 8.32 20.51
N GLU A 131 -4.15 9.13 20.32
CA GLU A 131 -4.28 10.53 19.88
C GLU A 131 -4.49 10.67 18.37
N THR A 132 -4.37 9.57 17.61
CA THR A 132 -4.48 9.59 16.15
C THR A 132 -5.88 10.00 15.70
N LYS A 133 -5.94 11.06 14.92
CA LYS A 133 -7.19 11.51 14.30
C LYS A 133 -7.30 10.91 12.90
N ILE A 134 -8.45 10.30 12.65
CA ILE A 134 -8.83 9.69 11.38
C ILE A 134 -10.09 10.40 10.88
N GLY A 135 -10.17 10.74 9.61
CA GLY A 135 -11.33 11.43 9.09
C GLY A 135 -11.20 11.87 7.63
N ASP A 136 -12.09 12.76 7.22
CA ASP A 136 -12.09 13.33 5.88
C ASP A 136 -10.96 14.38 5.75
N SER A 137 -9.89 14.02 5.04
CA SER A 137 -8.73 14.88 4.80
C SER A 137 -9.01 16.08 3.89
N LEU A 138 -10.15 16.12 3.19
CA LEU A 138 -10.56 17.29 2.40
C LEU A 138 -11.23 18.35 3.26
N ARG A 139 -11.74 17.97 4.44
CA ARG A 139 -12.46 18.85 5.36
C ARG A 139 -11.68 19.17 6.63
N ASN A 140 -10.63 18.41 6.91
CA ASN A 140 -9.87 18.54 8.15
C ASN A 140 -8.40 18.23 7.90
N ASP A 141 -7.53 19.23 8.01
CA ASP A 141 -6.08 19.10 7.82
C ASP A 141 -5.37 18.41 9.00
N ASP A 142 -6.08 18.21 10.14
CA ASP A 142 -5.54 17.62 11.36
C ASP A 142 -5.83 16.11 11.47
N VAL A 143 -5.90 15.42 10.35
CA VAL A 143 -6.10 13.96 10.31
C VAL A 143 -4.87 13.28 9.70
N LEU A 144 -4.49 12.13 10.25
CA LEU A 144 -3.35 11.36 9.77
C LEU A 144 -3.66 10.70 8.42
N TYR A 145 -4.87 10.16 8.27
CA TYR A 145 -5.35 9.54 7.05
C TYR A 145 -6.88 9.52 6.96
N GLY A 146 -7.38 9.35 5.74
CA GLY A 146 -8.79 9.27 5.41
C GLY A 146 -9.32 7.85 5.27
N SER A 147 -10.31 7.69 4.37
CA SER A 147 -10.95 6.42 4.09
C SER A 147 -10.06 5.42 3.35
N MET A 148 -10.43 4.15 3.43
CA MET A 148 -9.94 3.12 2.51
C MET A 148 -10.41 3.41 1.09
N ILE A 149 -9.67 2.90 0.08
CA ILE A 149 -9.97 3.16 -1.33
C ILE A 149 -11.32 2.59 -1.80
N SER A 150 -11.82 1.54 -1.15
CA SER A 150 -13.13 0.96 -1.45
C SER A 150 -13.67 0.12 -0.30
N GLU A 151 -14.98 -0.15 -0.34
CA GLU A 151 -15.68 -1.06 0.57
C GLU A 151 -15.04 -2.46 0.61
N LYS A 152 -14.61 -2.96 -0.53
CA LYS A 152 -13.94 -4.26 -0.61
C LYS A 152 -12.71 -4.33 0.30
N TYR A 153 -11.83 -3.30 0.24
CA TYR A 153 -10.62 -3.29 1.07
C TYR A 153 -10.92 -3.11 2.55
N ALA A 154 -11.95 -2.35 2.90
CA ALA A 154 -12.40 -2.24 4.29
C ALA A 154 -12.92 -3.59 4.82
N SER A 155 -13.72 -4.31 4.03
CA SER A 155 -14.22 -5.63 4.38
C SER A 155 -13.12 -6.69 4.46
N ASP A 156 -12.16 -6.67 3.53
CA ASP A 156 -10.98 -7.56 3.55
C ASP A 156 -10.16 -7.33 4.83
N PHE A 157 -9.94 -6.07 5.22
CA PHE A 157 -9.24 -5.74 6.47
C PHE A 157 -9.94 -6.28 7.71
N LEU A 158 -11.27 -6.09 7.81
CA LEU A 158 -12.04 -6.58 8.95
C LEU A 158 -12.05 -8.12 9.03
N ARG A 159 -12.14 -8.79 7.89
CA ARG A 159 -12.01 -10.25 7.81
C ARG A 159 -10.64 -10.71 8.31
N ASP A 160 -9.57 -10.08 7.84
CA ASP A 160 -8.20 -10.46 8.22
C ASP A 160 -7.94 -10.19 9.71
N LEU A 161 -8.50 -9.12 10.28
CA LEU A 161 -8.47 -8.85 11.71
C LEU A 161 -9.15 -9.99 12.51
N GLY A 162 -10.32 -10.43 12.06
CA GLY A 162 -11.03 -11.57 12.70
C GLY A 162 -10.23 -12.87 12.60
N LEU A 163 -9.50 -13.12 11.52
CA LEU A 163 -8.60 -14.27 11.40
C LEU A 163 -7.45 -14.18 12.40
N CYS A 164 -6.82 -13.01 12.53
CA CYS A 164 -5.76 -12.80 13.53
C CYS A 164 -6.25 -13.09 14.97
N GLU A 165 -7.44 -12.64 15.34
CA GLU A 165 -8.05 -12.91 16.64
C GLU A 165 -8.31 -14.43 16.83
N THR A 166 -8.77 -15.13 15.78
CA THR A 166 -8.97 -16.57 15.78
C THR A 166 -7.66 -17.33 15.96
N ASP A 167 -6.58 -16.83 15.39
CA ASP A 167 -5.23 -17.38 15.53
C ASP A 167 -4.56 -17.03 16.87
N GLY A 168 -5.28 -16.38 17.78
CA GLY A 168 -4.82 -16.08 19.15
C GLY A 168 -4.16 -14.70 19.32
N ALA A 169 -4.25 -13.82 18.35
CA ALA A 169 -3.78 -12.45 18.50
C ALA A 169 -4.70 -11.64 19.42
N THR A 170 -4.13 -10.76 20.21
CA THR A 170 -4.88 -9.82 21.05
C THR A 170 -4.98 -8.46 20.37
N LYS A 171 -6.20 -7.99 20.16
CA LYS A 171 -6.44 -6.64 19.66
C LYS A 171 -6.17 -5.61 20.77
N LEU A 172 -5.18 -4.77 20.58
CA LEU A 172 -4.78 -3.77 21.58
C LEU A 172 -5.55 -2.46 21.44
N TRP A 173 -6.01 -2.11 20.22
CA TRP A 173 -6.70 -0.87 19.94
C TRP A 173 -7.60 -0.97 18.71
N GLY A 174 -8.59 -0.07 18.64
CA GLY A 174 -9.51 0.07 17.52
C GLY A 174 -10.84 -0.66 17.75
N GLU A 175 -11.93 0.01 17.41
CA GLU A 175 -13.30 -0.49 17.62
C GLU A 175 -13.96 -0.96 16.32
N GLY A 176 -13.18 -1.13 15.25
CA GLY A 176 -13.69 -1.52 13.95
C GLY A 176 -13.93 -0.32 13.03
N ARG A 177 -15.04 -0.30 12.30
CA ARG A 177 -15.32 0.70 11.27
C ARG A 177 -15.81 2.01 11.91
N ILE A 178 -15.07 3.11 11.68
CA ILE A 178 -15.37 4.42 12.26
C ILE A 178 -16.45 5.17 11.45
N CYS A 179 -16.53 4.98 10.14
CA CYS A 179 -17.45 5.73 9.29
C CYS A 179 -17.91 4.95 8.05
N LEU A 180 -19.17 5.18 7.67
CA LEU A 180 -19.76 4.85 6.38
C LEU A 180 -19.54 6.00 5.38
N LEU A 181 -18.33 6.55 5.27
CA LEU A 181 -18.02 7.63 4.30
C LEU A 181 -18.07 7.17 2.83
N TYR A 182 -18.48 5.94 2.58
CA TYR A 182 -18.95 5.47 1.30
C TYR A 182 -20.46 5.27 1.39
N THR A 183 -21.19 6.34 1.31
CA THR A 183 -22.56 6.30 0.84
C THR A 183 -22.53 6.29 -0.68
N SER A 184 -23.38 5.51 -1.27
CA SER A 184 -23.62 5.34 -2.70
C SER A 184 -23.97 6.63 -3.47
N ASP A 185 -24.03 7.76 -2.80
CA ASP A 185 -24.49 9.04 -3.34
C ASP A 185 -23.42 9.83 -4.10
N ALA A 186 -22.18 9.31 -4.18
CA ALA A 186 -21.11 9.93 -4.97
C ALA A 186 -20.95 9.32 -6.38
N ALA A 187 -21.82 8.38 -6.75
CA ALA A 187 -21.76 7.69 -8.05
C ALA A 187 -22.97 8.00 -8.96
N ASP A 188 -23.93 8.80 -8.48
CA ASP A 188 -25.17 9.13 -9.20
C ASP A 188 -25.28 10.60 -9.61
N ASP A 189 -24.19 11.40 -9.52
CA ASP A 189 -24.11 12.75 -10.10
C ASP A 189 -23.11 12.84 -11.25
#